data_b066316f664fc0be4adf1b05ba9101b3
#
_entry.id   b066316f664fc0be4adf1b05ba9101b3
#
_cell.length_a   1.000
_cell.length_b   1.000
_cell.length_c   1.000
_cell.angle_alpha   90.00
_cell.angle_beta   90.00
_cell.angle_gamma   90.00
#
_symmetry.space_group_name_H-M   'P 1'
#
loop_
_entity.id
_entity.type
_entity.pdbx_description
1 polymer ?
#
loop_
_entity_poly.entity_id
_entity_poly.type
_entity_poly.pdbx_seq_one_letter_code
_entity_poly.pdbx_strand_id
1 'polypeptide(L)'
;MDKKQQIVNLWRTCFGDSEAFISLYFDRVYKDENAMTIEKDGKIVSALQIVPYTMTYLGTEISVAYISGVCTAPEERGQGLMRQLLQETFEEMERRSLSPP
;
A
#
# COMPACT_ATOMS: atom_id res chain seq x y z
N MET A 1 14.03 -12.79 3.28
CA MET A 1 13.74 -11.34 3.17
C MET A 1 12.35 -11.08 3.74
N ASP A 2 12.22 -10.17 4.68
CA ASP A 2 10.94 -9.91 5.30
C ASP A 2 10.00 -9.12 4.39
N LYS A 3 8.75 -8.97 4.81
CA LYS A 3 7.71 -8.29 4.06
C LYS A 3 8.10 -6.86 3.70
N LYS A 4 8.57 -6.11 4.69
CA LYS A 4 8.95 -4.71 4.50
C LYS A 4 10.07 -4.57 3.48
N GLN A 5 11.10 -5.40 3.59
CA GLN A 5 12.23 -5.34 2.66
C GLN A 5 11.82 -5.68 1.23
N GLN A 6 10.93 -6.65 1.07
CA GLN A 6 10.40 -6.99 -0.25
C GLN A 6 9.63 -5.83 -0.87
N ILE A 7 8.83 -5.14 -0.06
CA ILE A 7 8.07 -3.98 -0.53
C ILE A 7 9.00 -2.82 -0.88
N VAL A 8 10.04 -2.59 -0.10
CA VAL A 8 11.06 -1.56 -0.39
C VAL A 8 11.72 -1.84 -1.75
N ASN A 9 12.10 -3.08 -1.99
CA ASN A 9 12.73 -3.46 -3.25
C ASN A 9 11.79 -3.30 -4.44
N LEU A 10 10.52 -3.66 -4.24
CA LEU A 10 9.50 -3.49 -5.27
C LEU A 10 9.28 -2.00 -5.58
N TRP A 11 9.26 -1.16 -4.56
CA TRP A 11 9.14 0.29 -4.69
C TRP A 11 10.26 0.88 -5.53
N ARG A 12 11.51 0.47 -5.25
CA ARG A 12 12.66 0.92 -6.05
C ARG A 12 12.48 0.60 -7.52
N THR A 13 12.01 -0.60 -7.81
CA THR A 13 11.80 -1.06 -9.19
C THR A 13 10.71 -0.26 -9.89
N CYS A 14 9.60 0.03 -9.19
CA CYS A 14 8.43 0.64 -9.80
C CYS A 14 8.52 2.15 -9.92
N PHE A 15 9.11 2.83 -8.94
CA PHE A 15 9.01 4.29 -8.85
C PHE A 15 10.30 5.04 -9.11
N GLY A 16 11.45 4.40 -8.89
CA GLY A 16 12.74 5.06 -9.10
C GLY A 16 12.98 6.26 -8.19
N ASP A 17 12.31 6.32 -7.04
CA ASP A 17 12.51 7.39 -6.07
C ASP A 17 13.90 7.34 -5.47
N SER A 18 14.37 8.48 -4.93
CA SER A 18 15.67 8.55 -4.27
C SER A 18 15.68 7.68 -3.01
N GLU A 19 16.87 7.19 -2.64
CA GLU A 19 17.01 6.40 -1.41
C GLU A 19 16.65 7.22 -0.17
N ALA A 20 16.89 8.53 -0.21
CA ALA A 20 16.49 9.40 0.90
C ALA A 20 14.98 9.43 1.08
N PHE A 21 14.22 9.53 -0.01
CA PHE A 21 12.75 9.50 0.06
C PHE A 21 12.25 8.14 0.52
N ILE A 22 12.78 7.06 -0.03
CA ILE A 22 12.38 5.70 0.34
C ILE A 22 12.63 5.48 1.83
N SER A 23 13.80 5.85 2.32
CA SER A 23 14.14 5.71 3.72
C SER A 23 13.18 6.49 4.61
N LEU A 24 12.87 7.72 4.24
CA LEU A 24 11.94 8.57 4.99
C LEU A 24 10.53 7.96 5.04
N TYR A 25 10.02 7.53 3.89
CA TYR A 25 8.67 6.95 3.81
C TYR A 25 8.56 5.67 4.65
N PHE A 26 9.51 4.75 4.49
CA PHE A 26 9.46 3.46 5.18
C PHE A 26 9.80 3.57 6.67
N ASP A 27 10.44 4.65 7.08
CA ASP A 27 10.68 4.93 8.49
C ASP A 27 9.50 5.61 9.17
N ARG A 28 8.83 6.54 8.47
CA ARG A 28 7.84 7.42 9.05
C ARG A 28 6.40 7.05 8.74
N VAL A 29 6.13 6.52 7.56
CA VAL A 29 4.77 6.32 7.05
C VAL A 29 4.37 4.85 7.02
N TYR A 30 5.27 3.99 6.57
CA TYR A 30 4.98 2.57 6.38
C TYR A 30 4.69 1.87 7.71
N LYS A 31 3.66 1.00 7.69
CA LYS A 31 3.38 0.06 8.79
C LYS A 31 2.98 -1.27 8.19
N ASP A 32 3.51 -2.37 8.76
CA ASP A 32 3.23 -3.72 8.25
C ASP A 32 1.73 -4.02 8.20
N GLU A 33 0.99 -3.61 9.22
CA GLU A 33 -0.46 -3.87 9.30
C GLU A 33 -1.27 -3.11 8.25
N ASN A 34 -0.69 -2.11 7.62
CA ASN A 34 -1.34 -1.31 6.59
C ASN A 34 -0.89 -1.66 5.18
N ALA A 35 0.02 -2.62 5.04
CA ALA A 35 0.51 -3.04 3.73
C ALA A 35 -0.31 -4.21 3.22
N MET A 36 -0.96 -4.01 2.07
CA MET A 36 -1.71 -5.04 1.37
C MET A 36 -0.84 -5.60 0.25
N THR A 37 -0.75 -6.92 0.16
CA THR A 37 0.17 -7.56 -0.78
C THR A 37 -0.47 -8.75 -1.48
N ILE A 38 0.07 -9.10 -2.65
CA ILE A 38 -0.18 -10.37 -3.31
C ILE A 38 1.14 -11.08 -3.43
N GLU A 39 1.17 -12.34 -3.00
CA GLU A 39 2.35 -13.19 -3.11
C GLU A 39 2.16 -14.23 -4.21
N LYS A 40 3.26 -14.58 -4.85
CA LYS A 40 3.31 -15.61 -5.86
C LYS A 40 4.60 -16.38 -5.66
N ASP A 41 4.49 -17.69 -5.41
CA ASP A 41 5.64 -18.55 -5.12
C ASP A 41 6.49 -18.03 -3.95
N GLY A 42 5.82 -17.53 -2.90
CA GLY A 42 6.49 -17.03 -1.70
C GLY A 42 7.12 -15.65 -1.83
N LYS A 43 6.88 -14.98 -2.96
CA LYS A 43 7.44 -13.66 -3.24
C LYS A 43 6.34 -12.63 -3.41
N ILE A 44 6.49 -11.46 -2.80
CA ILE A 44 5.54 -10.37 -2.98
C ILE A 44 5.72 -9.77 -4.37
N VAL A 45 4.66 -9.81 -5.16
CA VAL A 45 4.67 -9.33 -6.55
C VAL A 45 3.81 -8.09 -6.76
N SER A 46 2.92 -7.78 -5.83
CA SER A 46 2.10 -6.59 -5.89
C SER A 46 1.88 -6.07 -4.47
N ALA A 47 1.86 -4.77 -4.30
CA ALA A 47 1.72 -4.16 -2.98
C ALA A 47 1.11 -2.77 -3.06
N LEU A 48 0.47 -2.36 -1.98
CA LEU A 48 0.07 -0.98 -1.73
C LEU A 48 -0.01 -0.77 -0.22
N GLN A 49 -0.10 0.47 0.21
CA GLN A 49 -0.26 0.79 1.61
C GLN A 49 -1.54 1.58 1.83
N ILE A 50 -2.25 1.25 2.90
CA ILE A 50 -3.38 2.04 3.39
C ILE A 50 -2.79 3.07 4.35
N VAL A 51 -3.06 4.35 4.12
CA VAL A 51 -2.57 5.42 5.01
C VAL A 51 -3.78 6.06 5.67
N PRO A 52 -4.15 5.60 6.87
CA PRO A 52 -5.32 6.14 7.57
C PRO A 52 -5.01 7.49 8.21
N TYR A 53 -6.02 8.37 8.24
CA TYR A 53 -5.93 9.64 8.95
C TYR A 53 -7.32 10.11 9.33
N THR A 54 -7.38 11.07 10.26
CA THR A 54 -8.62 11.66 10.70
C THR A 54 -8.81 13.01 10.01
N MET A 55 -10.01 13.21 9.44
CA MET A 55 -10.38 14.43 8.76
C MET A 55 -11.57 15.06 9.50
N THR A 56 -11.54 16.38 9.66
CA THR A 56 -12.67 17.10 10.24
C THR A 56 -13.50 17.73 9.12
N TYR A 57 -14.80 17.43 9.12
CA TYR A 57 -15.72 17.98 8.15
C TYR A 57 -16.99 18.41 8.86
N LEU A 58 -17.32 19.70 8.73
CA LEU A 58 -18.49 20.30 9.39
C LEU A 58 -18.54 20.00 10.89
N GLY A 59 -17.39 20.05 11.55
CA GLY A 59 -17.26 19.80 12.98
C GLY A 59 -17.30 18.34 13.40
N THR A 60 -17.35 17.42 12.45
CA THR A 60 -17.38 15.98 12.73
C THR A 60 -16.06 15.36 12.29
N GLU A 61 -15.48 14.51 13.13
CA GLU A 61 -14.30 13.75 12.79
C GLU A 61 -14.69 12.53 11.98
N ILE A 62 -13.98 12.31 10.86
CA ILE A 62 -14.21 11.19 9.98
C ILE A 62 -12.89 10.45 9.82
N SER A 63 -12.93 9.14 10.01
CA SER A 63 -11.78 8.27 9.76
C SER A 63 -11.73 7.93 8.27
N VAL A 64 -10.67 8.38 7.59
CA VAL A 64 -10.47 8.16 6.16
C VAL A 64 -9.11 7.54 5.92
N ALA A 65 -8.91 7.03 4.72
CA ALA A 65 -7.60 6.51 4.33
C ALA A 65 -7.38 6.76 2.84
N TYR A 66 -6.14 7.01 2.46
CA TYR A 66 -5.78 6.99 1.05
C TYR A 66 -4.85 5.81 0.78
N ILE A 67 -4.77 5.44 -0.47
CA ILE A 67 -3.97 4.32 -0.94
C ILE A 67 -2.69 4.87 -1.54
N SER A 68 -1.56 4.38 -1.06
CA SER A 68 -0.24 4.88 -1.42
C SER A 68 0.65 3.74 -1.91
N GLY A 69 1.65 4.09 -2.72
CA GLY A 69 2.69 3.13 -3.11
C GLY A 69 2.17 1.96 -3.92
N VAL A 70 1.17 2.18 -4.76
CA VAL A 70 0.55 1.13 -5.58
C VAL A 70 1.53 0.64 -6.63
N CYS A 71 1.96 -0.62 -6.55
CA CYS A 71 2.91 -1.15 -7.51
C CYS A 71 2.79 -2.65 -7.71
N THR A 72 3.14 -3.08 -8.92
CA THR A 72 3.20 -4.50 -9.30
C THR A 72 4.54 -4.73 -10.00
N ALA A 73 5.20 -5.85 -9.68
CA ALA A 73 6.46 -6.21 -10.34
C ALA A 73 6.27 -6.19 -11.86
N PRO A 74 7.22 -5.61 -12.62
CA PRO A 74 7.05 -5.49 -14.07
C PRO A 74 6.74 -6.80 -14.79
N GLU A 75 7.36 -7.89 -14.36
CA GLU A 75 7.15 -9.22 -14.98
C GLU A 75 5.78 -9.82 -14.66
N GLU A 76 5.06 -9.23 -13.70
CA GLU A 76 3.75 -9.73 -13.29
C GLU A 76 2.60 -8.82 -13.72
N ARG A 77 2.90 -7.78 -14.49
CA ARG A 77 1.87 -6.86 -14.95
C ARG A 77 1.01 -7.48 -16.04
N GLY A 78 -0.24 -6.98 -16.17
CA GLY A 78 -1.15 -7.45 -17.19
C GLY A 78 -1.92 -8.72 -16.82
N GLN A 79 -1.86 -9.13 -15.56
CA GLN A 79 -2.55 -10.34 -15.06
C GLN A 79 -3.74 -10.02 -14.15
N GLY A 80 -4.10 -8.76 -14.01
CA GLY A 80 -5.20 -8.34 -13.15
C GLY A 80 -4.89 -8.35 -11.66
N LEU A 81 -3.61 -8.45 -11.29
CA LEU A 81 -3.21 -8.50 -9.87
C LEU A 81 -3.55 -7.21 -9.14
N MET A 82 -3.34 -6.06 -9.75
CA MET A 82 -3.65 -4.79 -9.09
C MET A 82 -5.17 -4.62 -8.88
N ARG A 83 -5.98 -5.06 -9.84
CA ARG A 83 -7.44 -5.04 -9.66
C ARG A 83 -7.83 -5.90 -8.47
N GLN A 84 -7.28 -7.11 -8.37
CA GLN A 84 -7.54 -8.00 -7.25
C GLN A 84 -7.11 -7.36 -5.94
N LEU A 85 -5.90 -6.78 -5.91
CA LEU A 85 -5.37 -6.16 -4.71
C LEU A 85 -6.21 -4.96 -4.26
N LEU A 86 -6.64 -4.12 -5.21
CA LEU A 86 -7.49 -2.98 -4.89
C LEU A 86 -8.84 -3.43 -4.33
N GLN A 87 -9.42 -4.47 -4.90
CA GLN A 87 -10.69 -5.01 -4.41
C GLN A 87 -10.54 -5.50 -2.97
N GLU A 88 -9.50 -6.28 -2.69
CA GLU A 88 -9.21 -6.76 -1.34
C GLU A 88 -8.93 -5.61 -0.37
N THR A 89 -8.26 -4.56 -0.86
CA THR A 89 -7.97 -3.37 -0.05
C THR A 89 -9.23 -2.62 0.33
N PHE A 90 -10.16 -2.44 -0.62
CA PHE A 90 -11.42 -1.77 -0.31
C PHE A 90 -12.25 -2.56 0.69
N GLU A 91 -12.25 -3.88 0.59
CA GLU A 91 -12.91 -4.76 1.57
C GLU A 91 -12.28 -4.60 2.94
N GLU A 92 -10.96 -4.52 3.01
CA GLU A 92 -10.24 -4.31 4.27
C GLU A 92 -10.54 -2.94 4.87
N MET A 93 -10.59 -1.89 4.04
CA MET A 93 -10.94 -0.55 4.50
C MET A 93 -12.36 -0.51 5.07
N GLU A 94 -13.29 -1.17 4.39
CA GLU A 94 -14.67 -1.27 4.87
C GLU A 94 -14.73 -1.98 6.21
N ARG A 95 -13.99 -3.09 6.36
CA ARG A 95 -13.91 -3.84 7.61
C ARG A 95 -13.34 -2.98 8.75
N ARG A 96 -12.43 -2.07 8.43
CA ARG A 96 -11.84 -1.13 9.42
C ARG A 96 -12.66 0.14 9.60
N SER A 97 -13.78 0.29 8.91
CA SER A 97 -14.61 1.49 8.91
C SER A 97 -13.84 2.75 8.46
N LEU A 98 -12.98 2.57 7.45
CA LEU A 98 -12.24 3.66 6.82
C LEU A 98 -12.92 4.05 5.52
N SER A 99 -13.10 5.35 5.29
CA SER A 99 -13.67 5.86 4.06
C SER A 99 -12.57 6.28 3.09
N PRO A 100 -12.79 6.18 1.76
CA PRO A 100 -11.89 6.80 0.80
C PRO A 100 -11.94 8.31 0.97
N PRO A 101 -10.82 9.01 0.69
CA PRO A 101 -10.79 10.47 0.81
C PRO A 101 -11.70 11.15 -0.21
#